data_e9b04671950844281e7112e52ed683e2
#
_entry.id   e9b04671950844281e7112e52ed683e2
#
_cell.length_a   1.000
_cell.length_b   1.000
_cell.length_c   1.000
_cell.angle_alpha   90.00
_cell.angle_beta   90.00
_cell.angle_gamma   90.00
#
_symmetry.space_group_name_H-M   'P 1'
#
loop_
_entity.id
_entity.type
_entity.pdbx_description
1 polymer ?
#
loop_
_entity_poly.entity_id
_entity_poly.type
_entity_poly.pdbx_seq_one_letter_code
_entity_poly.pdbx_strand_id
1 'polypeptide(L)'
;YEMLRSLVGSEMCIRDRQLIAMGIDVKIIEQNKERCEELSILLPEAIIINGDGTDEEVLREEGIEYAQAFIPLTGIDEENIMLTLHAKQVSNAKLITKINRSTFKNVISKLDLGSVIYPRYITSEAIIAYVRAKKNSTNSNIETLYHMFDNRAEAIEFCVDEPSSVTGIPLKDLMLKNDLLVSFIYRNGKVQIPSGLDTIEVGDTVMIVTTHTGLDNIQDIIRS
;
A
#
# COMPACT_ATOMS: atom_id res chain seq x y z
N TYR A 1 -21.90 0.37 11.13
CA TYR A 1 -20.95 -0.74 10.93
C TYR A 1 -19.61 -0.29 11.50
N GLU A 2 -19.17 -0.92 12.59
CA GLU A 2 -18.00 -0.50 13.34
C GLU A 2 -16.75 -1.23 12.86
N MET A 3 -15.66 -0.47 12.62
CA MET A 3 -14.35 -1.02 12.32
C MET A 3 -13.50 -0.98 13.59
N LEU A 4 -13.09 -2.14 14.10
CA LEU A 4 -12.28 -2.25 15.32
C LEU A 4 -10.80 -2.14 14.96
N ARG A 5 -10.06 -1.27 15.64
CA ARG A 5 -8.61 -1.13 15.52
C ARG A 5 -7.96 -1.08 16.88
N SER A 6 -6.90 -1.86 17.05
CA SER A 6 -5.96 -1.69 18.15
C SER A 6 -4.77 -0.86 17.67
N LEU A 7 -4.49 0.26 18.33
CA LEU A 7 -3.47 1.22 17.95
C LEU A 7 -2.53 1.50 19.12
N VAL A 8 -1.25 1.33 18.89
CA VAL A 8 -0.19 1.80 19.79
C VAL A 8 0.81 2.63 18.96
N GLY A 9 0.88 3.94 19.23
CA GLY A 9 1.91 4.81 18.66
C GLY A 9 1.44 6.11 18.01
N SER A 10 2.27 7.15 18.11
CA SER A 10 1.98 8.54 17.78
C SER A 10 1.74 8.88 16.30
N GLU A 11 2.12 8.01 15.38
CA GLU A 11 2.05 8.30 13.93
C GLU A 11 0.68 7.97 13.31
N MET A 12 -0.26 7.44 14.07
CA MET A 12 -1.46 6.80 13.53
C MET A 12 -2.66 7.72 13.39
N CYS A 13 -2.69 8.86 14.08
CA CYS A 13 -3.78 9.84 13.98
C CYS A 13 -4.05 10.32 12.55
N ILE A 14 -3.03 10.35 11.69
CA ILE A 14 -3.18 10.80 10.30
C ILE A 14 -4.01 9.80 9.49
N ARG A 15 -3.74 8.51 9.62
CA ARG A 15 -4.48 7.45 8.90
C ARG A 15 -5.91 7.34 9.39
N ASP A 16 -6.12 7.41 10.70
CA ASP A 16 -7.46 7.32 11.28
C ASP A 16 -8.32 8.49 10.86
N ARG A 17 -7.76 9.70 10.81
CA ARG A 17 -8.43 10.88 10.25
C ARG A 17 -8.80 10.69 8.79
N GLN A 18 -7.92 10.09 7.98
CA GLN A 18 -8.22 9.80 6.57
C GLN A 18 -9.35 8.79 6.43
N LEU A 19 -9.40 7.75 7.26
CA LEU A 19 -10.47 6.75 7.22
C LEU A 19 -11.81 7.34 7.66
N ILE A 20 -11.81 8.15 8.71
CA ILE A 20 -12.99 8.90 9.14
C ILE A 20 -13.48 9.82 8.01
N ALA A 21 -12.57 10.54 7.36
CA ALA A 21 -12.91 11.39 6.21
C ALA A 21 -13.49 10.61 5.01
N MET A 22 -13.22 9.30 4.93
CA MET A 22 -13.83 8.39 3.95
C MET A 22 -15.18 7.82 4.42
N GLY A 23 -15.71 8.25 5.57
CA GLY A 23 -16.95 7.76 6.14
C GLY A 23 -16.85 6.38 6.79
N ILE A 24 -15.66 6.01 7.26
CA ILE A 24 -15.41 4.74 7.94
C ILE A 24 -15.45 4.98 9.45
N ASP A 25 -16.30 4.22 10.16
CA ASP A 25 -16.34 4.24 11.62
C ASP A 25 -15.07 3.60 12.18
N VAL A 26 -14.37 4.30 13.06
CA VAL A 26 -13.09 3.88 13.62
C VAL A 26 -13.20 3.70 15.13
N LYS A 27 -12.81 2.53 15.62
CA LYS A 27 -12.65 2.24 17.03
C LYS A 27 -11.17 1.97 17.33
N ILE A 28 -10.62 2.60 18.35
CA ILE A 28 -9.22 2.50 18.76
C ILE A 28 -9.16 1.96 20.18
N ILE A 29 -8.40 0.89 20.39
CA ILE A 29 -8.08 0.36 21.70
C ILE A 29 -6.63 0.74 22.00
N GLU A 30 -6.43 1.54 23.04
CA GLU A 30 -5.13 2.08 23.44
C GLU A 30 -4.92 1.89 24.94
N GLN A 31 -3.77 1.33 25.32
CA GLN A 31 -3.45 1.02 26.70
C GLN A 31 -3.07 2.28 27.51
N ASN A 32 -2.41 3.24 26.88
CA ASN A 32 -1.97 4.46 27.54
C ASN A 32 -3.12 5.45 27.67
N LYS A 33 -3.51 5.74 28.92
CA LYS A 33 -4.63 6.64 29.24
C LYS A 33 -4.41 8.08 28.72
N GLU A 34 -3.20 8.62 28.88
CA GLU A 34 -2.89 9.98 28.42
C GLU A 34 -3.04 10.06 26.89
N ARG A 35 -2.62 9.00 26.19
CA ARG A 35 -2.78 8.90 24.75
C ARG A 35 -4.24 8.77 24.33
N CYS A 36 -5.08 8.07 25.10
CA CYS A 36 -6.54 8.03 24.87
C CYS A 36 -7.15 9.42 24.96
N GLU A 37 -6.75 10.22 25.95
CA GLU A 37 -7.22 11.59 26.13
C GLU A 37 -6.81 12.48 24.93
N GLU A 38 -5.56 12.38 24.47
CA GLU A 38 -5.09 13.09 23.28
C GLU A 38 -5.87 12.65 22.01
N LEU A 39 -6.05 11.34 21.82
CA LEU A 39 -6.77 10.80 20.66
C LEU A 39 -8.24 11.25 20.63
N SER A 40 -8.89 11.31 21.77
CA SER A 40 -10.28 11.79 21.90
C SER A 40 -10.43 13.26 21.46
N ILE A 41 -9.38 14.07 21.63
CA ILE A 41 -9.37 15.46 21.15
C ILE A 41 -9.06 15.52 19.64
N LEU A 42 -8.11 14.70 19.20
CA LEU A 42 -7.63 14.73 17.80
C LEU A 42 -8.60 14.05 16.82
N LEU A 43 -9.38 13.08 17.30
CA LEU A 43 -10.30 12.23 16.53
C LEU A 43 -11.67 12.17 17.21
N PRO A 44 -12.42 13.26 17.27
CA PRO A 44 -13.68 13.32 18.03
C PRO A 44 -14.77 12.39 17.45
N GLU A 45 -14.62 11.94 16.21
CA GLU A 45 -15.55 11.01 15.55
C GLU A 45 -15.17 9.54 15.75
N ALA A 46 -13.97 9.25 16.31
CA ALA A 46 -13.56 7.89 16.61
C ALA A 46 -14.01 7.47 18.02
N ILE A 47 -14.26 6.18 18.19
CA ILE A 47 -14.50 5.58 19.50
C ILE A 47 -13.14 5.21 20.10
N ILE A 48 -12.76 5.84 21.22
CA ILE A 48 -11.49 5.59 21.89
C ILE A 48 -11.75 4.78 23.17
N ILE A 49 -11.16 3.59 23.25
CA ILE A 49 -11.27 2.67 24.38
C ILE A 49 -9.91 2.62 25.09
N ASN A 50 -9.89 2.92 26.37
CA ASN A 50 -8.70 2.71 27.20
C ASN A 50 -8.68 1.27 27.69
N GLY A 51 -7.82 0.44 27.09
CA GLY A 51 -7.73 -0.98 27.43
C GLY A 51 -6.50 -1.62 26.81
N ASP A 52 -6.19 -2.82 27.27
CA ASP A 52 -5.14 -3.65 26.66
C ASP A 52 -5.71 -4.39 25.45
N GLY A 53 -5.28 -4.01 24.26
CA GLY A 53 -5.71 -4.65 23.01
C GLY A 53 -5.20 -6.08 22.83
N THR A 54 -4.36 -6.60 23.74
CA THR A 54 -3.93 -8.01 23.78
C THR A 54 -4.82 -8.89 24.66
N ASP A 55 -5.74 -8.28 25.41
CA ASP A 55 -6.69 -8.99 26.26
C ASP A 55 -7.91 -9.44 25.43
N GLU A 56 -8.15 -10.74 25.38
CA GLU A 56 -9.28 -11.34 24.64
C GLU A 56 -10.65 -10.90 25.19
N GLU A 57 -10.76 -10.62 26.50
CA GLU A 57 -12.02 -10.14 27.08
C GLU A 57 -12.34 -8.73 26.61
N VAL A 58 -11.34 -7.85 26.59
CA VAL A 58 -11.48 -6.49 26.05
C VAL A 58 -11.88 -6.53 24.57
N LEU A 59 -11.21 -7.34 23.77
CA LEU A 59 -11.54 -7.47 22.34
C LEU A 59 -12.97 -7.98 22.13
N ARG A 60 -13.43 -8.94 22.93
CA ARG A 60 -14.78 -9.48 22.85
C ARG A 60 -15.83 -8.46 23.29
N GLU A 61 -15.61 -7.76 24.40
CA GLU A 61 -16.49 -6.70 24.88
C GLU A 61 -16.64 -5.58 23.85
N GLU A 62 -15.55 -5.27 23.15
CA GLU A 62 -15.51 -4.25 22.11
C GLU A 62 -15.98 -4.75 20.75
N GLY A 63 -16.42 -5.98 20.64
CA GLY A 63 -17.14 -6.50 19.48
C GLY A 63 -16.27 -6.96 18.32
N ILE A 64 -15.09 -7.54 18.59
CA ILE A 64 -14.20 -8.08 17.54
C ILE A 64 -14.93 -9.03 16.59
N GLU A 65 -15.91 -9.78 17.08
CA GLU A 65 -16.70 -10.76 16.32
C GLU A 65 -17.50 -10.10 15.19
N TYR A 66 -17.87 -8.84 15.35
CA TYR A 66 -18.68 -8.06 14.40
C TYR A 66 -17.86 -7.06 13.58
N ALA A 67 -16.56 -6.98 13.81
CA ALA A 67 -15.69 -6.05 13.11
C ALA A 67 -15.64 -6.38 11.60
N GLN A 68 -15.73 -5.35 10.74
CA GLN A 68 -15.53 -5.51 9.31
C GLN A 68 -14.04 -5.59 8.93
N ALA A 69 -13.19 -4.92 9.71
CA ALA A 69 -11.76 -5.02 9.58
C ALA A 69 -11.09 -4.95 10.96
N PHE A 70 -10.00 -5.67 11.12
CA PHE A 70 -9.19 -5.68 12.32
C PHE A 70 -7.71 -5.46 11.95
N ILE A 71 -7.07 -4.54 12.67
CA ILE A 71 -5.72 -4.08 12.34
C ILE A 71 -4.90 -3.97 13.62
N PRO A 72 -4.17 -5.03 14.03
CA PRO A 72 -3.25 -4.95 15.15
C PRO A 72 -2.02 -4.13 14.78
N LEU A 73 -1.73 -3.13 15.60
CA LEU A 73 -0.69 -2.14 15.36
C LEU A 73 0.19 -1.92 16.59
N THR A 74 0.34 -2.94 17.42
CA THR A 74 1.22 -2.89 18.59
C THR A 74 2.68 -2.69 18.19
N GLY A 75 3.54 -2.38 19.17
CA GLY A 75 4.98 -2.28 18.95
C GLY A 75 5.67 -3.63 18.71
N ILE A 76 4.98 -4.75 18.98
CA ILE A 76 5.55 -6.11 19.01
C ILE A 76 4.93 -6.94 17.87
N ASP A 77 5.79 -7.41 16.95
CA ASP A 77 5.35 -8.14 15.76
C ASP A 77 4.66 -9.46 16.13
N GLU A 78 5.14 -10.17 17.14
CA GLU A 78 4.56 -11.41 17.63
C GLU A 78 3.15 -11.22 18.19
N GLU A 79 2.91 -10.13 18.89
CA GLU A 79 1.57 -9.77 19.36
C GLU A 79 0.65 -9.49 18.16
N ASN A 80 1.10 -8.72 17.19
CA ASN A 80 0.31 -8.44 15.99
C ASN A 80 -0.06 -9.72 15.23
N ILE A 81 0.84 -10.69 15.17
CA ILE A 81 0.58 -12.00 14.56
C ILE A 81 -0.48 -12.77 15.37
N MET A 82 -0.31 -12.86 16.69
CA MET A 82 -1.25 -13.58 17.56
C MET A 82 -2.65 -12.96 17.54
N LEU A 83 -2.73 -11.63 17.61
CA LEU A 83 -3.99 -10.89 17.51
C LEU A 83 -4.69 -11.11 16.17
N THR A 84 -3.93 -11.13 15.06
CA THR A 84 -4.49 -11.43 13.75
C THR A 84 -5.06 -12.85 13.68
N LEU A 85 -4.31 -13.83 14.20
CA LEU A 85 -4.77 -15.23 14.23
C LEU A 85 -6.00 -15.40 15.11
N HIS A 86 -6.05 -14.72 16.27
CA HIS A 86 -7.23 -14.69 17.13
C HIS A 86 -8.43 -14.07 16.40
N ALA A 87 -8.28 -12.88 15.83
CA ALA A 87 -9.33 -12.21 15.07
C ALA A 87 -9.88 -13.07 13.93
N LYS A 88 -8.99 -13.80 13.24
CA LYS A 88 -9.39 -14.74 12.18
C LYS A 88 -10.25 -15.90 12.70
N GLN A 89 -9.99 -16.36 13.93
CA GLN A 89 -10.74 -17.45 14.52
C GLN A 89 -12.14 -17.02 14.96
N VAL A 90 -12.29 -15.79 15.44
CA VAL A 90 -13.55 -15.33 16.06
C VAL A 90 -14.39 -14.43 15.15
N SER A 91 -13.85 -13.98 14.01
CA SER A 91 -14.55 -13.05 13.12
C SER A 91 -14.33 -13.35 11.64
N ASN A 92 -15.13 -12.71 10.79
CA ASN A 92 -14.94 -12.67 9.34
C ASN A 92 -14.31 -11.34 8.88
N ALA A 93 -13.64 -10.63 9.77
CA ALA A 93 -13.05 -9.32 9.51
C ALA A 93 -11.97 -9.40 8.43
N LYS A 94 -11.83 -8.31 7.66
CA LYS A 94 -10.65 -8.10 6.81
C LYS A 94 -9.45 -7.84 7.72
N LEU A 95 -8.43 -8.68 7.61
CA LEU A 95 -7.25 -8.62 8.45
C LEU A 95 -6.11 -7.86 7.77
N ILE A 96 -5.49 -6.95 8.51
CA ILE A 96 -4.30 -6.23 8.07
C ILE A 96 -3.26 -6.29 9.19
N THR A 97 -2.15 -6.99 8.98
CA THR A 97 -1.15 -7.23 10.01
C THR A 97 0.10 -6.39 9.78
N LYS A 98 0.47 -5.57 10.77
CA LYS A 98 1.72 -4.81 10.73
C LYS A 98 2.87 -5.67 11.24
N ILE A 99 3.95 -5.75 10.45
CA ILE A 99 5.21 -6.41 10.80
C ILE A 99 6.38 -5.44 10.57
N ASN A 100 7.15 -5.16 11.61
CA ASN A 100 8.29 -4.24 11.52
C ASN A 100 9.58 -4.94 11.08
N ARG A 101 9.74 -6.23 11.44
CA ARG A 101 10.94 -7.01 11.14
C ARG A 101 10.74 -7.87 9.90
N SER A 102 11.73 -7.89 9.02
CA SER A 102 11.75 -8.76 7.84
C SER A 102 12.31 -10.16 8.10
N THR A 103 12.83 -10.40 9.32
CA THR A 103 13.27 -11.71 9.78
C THR A 103 12.08 -12.68 9.78
N PHE A 104 12.30 -13.90 9.37
CA PHE A 104 11.26 -14.94 9.27
C PHE A 104 10.16 -14.69 8.22
N LYS A 105 10.38 -13.83 7.22
CA LYS A 105 9.42 -13.54 6.16
C LYS A 105 8.86 -14.82 5.51
N ASN A 106 9.70 -15.84 5.29
CA ASN A 106 9.29 -17.14 4.76
C ASN A 106 8.37 -17.94 5.69
N VAL A 107 8.42 -17.70 7.00
CA VAL A 107 7.50 -18.31 7.96
C VAL A 107 6.19 -17.52 7.97
N ILE A 108 6.30 -16.20 8.07
CA ILE A 108 5.18 -15.26 8.09
C ILE A 108 4.32 -15.41 6.84
N SER A 109 4.93 -15.55 5.65
CA SER A 109 4.21 -15.73 4.38
C SER A 109 3.39 -17.03 4.29
N LYS A 110 3.66 -18.01 5.15
CA LYS A 110 2.88 -19.25 5.25
C LYS A 110 1.72 -19.15 6.25
N LEU A 111 1.73 -18.12 7.09
CA LEU A 111 0.62 -17.82 7.99
C LEU A 111 -0.40 -17.00 7.21
N ASP A 112 -1.65 -17.38 7.34
CA ASP A 112 -2.74 -16.62 6.72
C ASP A 112 -3.11 -15.42 7.61
N LEU A 113 -2.34 -14.35 7.46
CA LEU A 113 -2.44 -13.11 8.26
C LEU A 113 -3.19 -11.99 7.52
N GLY A 114 -3.92 -12.31 6.46
CA GLY A 114 -4.56 -11.31 5.63
C GLY A 114 -3.52 -10.47 4.85
N SER A 115 -3.71 -9.15 4.81
CA SER A 115 -2.75 -8.25 4.19
C SER A 115 -1.62 -7.90 5.16
N VAL A 116 -0.40 -8.36 4.89
CA VAL A 116 0.76 -8.04 5.73
C VAL A 116 1.44 -6.75 5.25
N ILE A 117 1.61 -5.80 6.15
CA ILE A 117 2.23 -4.50 5.87
C ILE A 117 3.58 -4.42 6.59
N TYR A 118 4.62 -4.07 5.85
CA TYR A 118 5.96 -3.81 6.34
C TYR A 118 6.29 -2.30 6.23
N PRO A 119 6.05 -1.48 7.27
CA PRO A 119 6.18 -0.02 7.18
C PRO A 119 7.57 0.45 6.72
N ARG A 120 8.63 -0.22 7.20
CA ARG A 120 10.00 0.11 6.81
C ARG A 120 10.27 -0.07 5.32
N TYR A 121 9.65 -1.10 4.70
CA TYR A 121 9.78 -1.32 3.26
C TYR A 121 9.03 -0.24 2.48
N ILE A 122 7.78 0.07 2.85
CA ILE A 122 6.98 1.11 2.19
C ILE A 122 7.71 2.45 2.24
N THR A 123 8.27 2.83 3.40
CA THR A 123 9.06 4.06 3.54
C THR A 123 10.33 4.03 2.68
N SER A 124 11.04 2.91 2.67
CA SER A 124 12.25 2.73 1.85
C SER A 124 11.94 2.86 0.37
N GLU A 125 10.86 2.23 -0.11
CA GLU A 125 10.42 2.32 -1.51
C GLU A 125 10.04 3.74 -1.89
N ALA A 126 9.30 4.45 -1.04
CA ALA A 126 8.94 5.85 -1.26
C ALA A 126 10.20 6.75 -1.35
N ILE A 127 11.20 6.52 -0.49
CA ILE A 127 12.47 7.26 -0.54
C ILE A 127 13.22 6.96 -1.84
N ILE A 128 13.31 5.68 -2.23
CA ILE A 128 13.99 5.26 -3.47
C ILE A 128 13.30 5.89 -4.68
N ALA A 129 11.96 5.83 -4.75
CA ALA A 129 11.19 6.45 -5.82
C ALA A 129 11.44 7.95 -5.89
N TYR A 130 11.42 8.66 -4.75
CA TYR A 130 11.72 10.09 -4.69
C TYR A 130 13.14 10.42 -5.14
N VAL A 131 14.15 9.64 -4.71
CA VAL A 131 15.55 9.85 -5.08
C VAL A 131 15.74 9.60 -6.58
N ARG A 132 15.13 8.54 -7.13
CA ARG A 132 15.17 8.27 -8.58
C ARG A 132 14.53 9.42 -9.36
N ALA A 133 13.33 9.86 -8.99
CA ALA A 133 12.67 11.01 -9.62
C ALA A 133 13.53 12.29 -9.57
N LYS A 134 14.20 12.54 -8.44
CA LYS A 134 15.12 13.70 -8.29
C LYS A 134 16.42 13.55 -9.08
N LYS A 135 17.03 12.37 -9.11
CA LYS A 135 18.27 12.10 -9.86
C LYS A 135 18.05 12.29 -11.36
N ASN A 136 16.87 11.98 -11.82
CA ASN A 136 16.52 11.97 -13.22
C ASN A 136 15.76 13.23 -13.67
N SER A 137 15.68 14.27 -12.82
CA SER A 137 14.94 15.52 -13.08
C SER A 137 15.43 16.30 -14.33
N THR A 138 16.44 15.82 -15.03
CA THR A 138 16.89 16.32 -16.33
C THR A 138 16.44 15.46 -17.52
N ASN A 139 15.98 14.18 -17.30
CA ASN A 139 15.61 13.29 -18.42
C ASN A 139 14.72 12.08 -18.02
N SER A 140 14.14 12.02 -16.81
CA SER A 140 13.30 10.89 -16.41
C SER A 140 11.84 11.29 -16.27
N ASN A 141 10.98 10.49 -16.88
CA ASN A 141 9.53 10.67 -16.86
C ASN A 141 8.84 9.73 -15.84
N ILE A 142 9.60 9.20 -14.86
CA ILE A 142 9.01 8.33 -13.80
C ILE A 142 8.25 9.19 -12.80
N GLU A 143 6.96 8.89 -12.63
CA GLU A 143 6.11 9.48 -11.60
C GLU A 143 6.10 8.63 -10.33
N THR A 144 5.94 7.32 -10.48
CA THR A 144 5.87 6.40 -9.34
C THR A 144 6.52 5.05 -9.68
N LEU A 145 7.12 4.40 -8.66
CA LEU A 145 7.72 3.08 -8.77
C LEU A 145 7.26 2.21 -7.60
N TYR A 146 6.75 1.03 -7.92
CA TYR A 146 6.35 0.02 -6.95
C TYR A 146 7.13 -1.26 -7.15
N HIS A 147 7.72 -1.80 -6.10
CA HIS A 147 8.29 -3.14 -6.13
C HIS A 147 7.22 -4.19 -5.82
N MET A 148 7.18 -5.23 -6.63
CA MET A 148 6.21 -6.33 -6.53
C MET A 148 6.90 -7.67 -6.31
N PHE A 149 6.19 -8.61 -5.66
CA PHE A 149 6.63 -9.99 -5.50
C PHE A 149 8.04 -10.13 -4.91
N ASP A 150 8.34 -9.41 -3.82
CA ASP A 150 9.66 -9.40 -3.17
C ASP A 150 10.79 -8.90 -4.08
N ASN A 151 10.57 -7.78 -4.76
CA ASN A 151 11.50 -7.15 -5.70
C ASN A 151 11.81 -7.99 -6.95
N ARG A 152 10.93 -8.93 -7.30
CA ARG A 152 11.07 -9.72 -8.53
C ARG A 152 10.47 -9.04 -9.75
N ALA A 153 9.61 -8.06 -9.55
CA ALA A 153 9.04 -7.23 -10.59
C ALA A 153 8.88 -5.79 -10.08
N GLU A 154 8.89 -4.85 -11.01
CA GLU A 154 8.62 -3.43 -10.78
C GLU A 154 7.36 -3.03 -11.54
N ALA A 155 6.47 -2.24 -10.91
CA ALA A 155 5.44 -1.48 -11.60
C ALA A 155 5.87 -0.02 -11.60
N ILE A 156 6.04 0.55 -12.79
CA ILE A 156 6.60 1.89 -13.00
C ILE A 156 5.56 2.73 -13.73
N GLU A 157 5.30 3.89 -13.20
CA GLU A 157 4.41 4.87 -13.79
C GLU A 157 5.24 5.97 -14.46
N PHE A 158 5.03 6.15 -15.78
CA PHE A 158 5.70 7.14 -16.58
C PHE A 158 4.72 8.21 -17.05
N CYS A 159 5.08 9.47 -16.87
CA CYS A 159 4.39 10.59 -17.51
C CYS A 159 5.01 10.84 -18.90
N VAL A 160 4.20 10.89 -19.93
CA VAL A 160 4.67 11.11 -21.32
C VAL A 160 4.53 12.59 -21.66
N ASP A 161 5.55 13.38 -21.35
CA ASP A 161 5.51 14.83 -21.52
C ASP A 161 5.92 15.28 -22.91
N GLU A 162 6.72 14.46 -23.63
CA GLU A 162 7.29 14.78 -24.93
C GLU A 162 7.14 13.64 -25.94
N PRO A 163 7.09 13.93 -27.23
CA PRO A 163 7.15 12.90 -28.26
C PRO A 163 8.44 12.07 -28.19
N SER A 164 8.31 10.77 -28.30
CA SER A 164 9.44 9.85 -28.19
C SER A 164 9.30 8.69 -29.17
N SER A 165 10.27 7.79 -29.18
CA SER A 165 10.26 6.59 -30.03
C SER A 165 9.11 5.62 -29.76
N VAL A 166 8.34 5.84 -28.69
CA VAL A 166 7.19 4.99 -28.30
C VAL A 166 5.85 5.68 -28.54
N THR A 167 5.84 6.99 -28.84
CA THR A 167 4.60 7.74 -29.02
C THR A 167 4.02 7.60 -30.43
N GLY A 168 2.70 7.51 -30.54
CA GLY A 168 1.96 7.45 -31.81
C GLY A 168 2.11 6.13 -32.57
N ILE A 169 2.78 5.12 -32.00
CA ILE A 169 2.99 3.82 -32.64
C ILE A 169 2.11 2.78 -31.90
N PRO A 170 1.33 1.94 -32.63
CA PRO A 170 0.60 0.85 -32.00
C PRO A 170 1.51 -0.06 -31.19
N LEU A 171 1.06 -0.45 -29.98
CA LEU A 171 1.87 -1.26 -29.05
C LEU A 171 2.36 -2.58 -29.68
N LYS A 172 1.59 -3.17 -30.58
CA LYS A 172 1.97 -4.40 -31.32
C LYS A 172 3.16 -4.19 -32.27
N ASP A 173 3.37 -2.94 -32.72
CA ASP A 173 4.42 -2.58 -33.70
C ASP A 173 5.67 -2.07 -32.97
N LEU A 174 5.60 -1.85 -31.66
CA LEU A 174 6.74 -1.54 -30.81
C LEU A 174 7.52 -2.83 -30.47
N MET A 175 8.84 -2.78 -30.66
CA MET A 175 9.73 -3.88 -30.26
C MET A 175 9.98 -3.82 -28.75
N LEU A 176 8.98 -4.18 -27.96
CA LEU A 176 9.07 -4.15 -26.49
C LEU A 176 10.06 -5.19 -25.96
N LYS A 177 10.71 -4.89 -24.84
CA LYS A 177 11.51 -5.86 -24.10
C LYS A 177 10.66 -7.07 -23.69
N ASN A 178 11.30 -8.25 -23.56
CA ASN A 178 10.65 -9.42 -22.96
C ASN A 178 10.29 -9.11 -21.50
N ASP A 179 9.36 -9.87 -20.93
CA ASP A 179 8.97 -9.76 -19.53
C ASP A 179 8.58 -8.33 -19.13
N LEU A 180 7.88 -7.63 -20.05
CA LEU A 180 7.37 -6.28 -19.87
C LEU A 180 5.93 -6.22 -20.38
N LEU A 181 5.06 -5.61 -19.58
CA LEU A 181 3.65 -5.41 -19.88
C LEU A 181 3.28 -3.94 -19.72
N VAL A 182 2.67 -3.34 -20.74
CA VAL A 182 1.95 -2.08 -20.60
C VAL A 182 0.59 -2.39 -19.99
N SER A 183 0.45 -2.14 -18.69
CA SER A 183 -0.72 -2.57 -17.92
C SER A 183 -1.89 -1.62 -18.03
N PHE A 184 -1.62 -0.32 -17.94
CA PHE A 184 -2.64 0.72 -17.96
C PHE A 184 -2.12 1.96 -18.69
N ILE A 185 -3.04 2.67 -19.35
CA ILE A 185 -2.84 4.03 -19.86
C ILE A 185 -3.92 4.90 -19.22
N TYR A 186 -3.50 5.96 -18.53
CA TYR A 186 -4.40 7.00 -18.03
C TYR A 186 -4.34 8.18 -18.99
N ARG A 187 -5.49 8.48 -19.60
CA ARG A 187 -5.66 9.53 -20.60
C ARG A 187 -6.95 10.30 -20.35
N ASN A 188 -6.89 11.61 -20.25
CA ASN A 188 -8.06 12.50 -20.09
C ASN A 188 -8.99 12.08 -18.94
N GLY A 189 -8.42 11.74 -17.76
CA GLY A 189 -9.19 11.38 -16.58
C GLY A 189 -9.73 9.93 -16.58
N LYS A 190 -9.34 9.10 -17.58
CA LYS A 190 -9.82 7.72 -17.68
C LYS A 190 -8.66 6.73 -17.73
N VAL A 191 -8.81 5.66 -16.96
CA VAL A 191 -7.89 4.51 -17.03
C VAL A 191 -8.41 3.55 -18.10
N GLN A 192 -7.52 3.09 -18.99
CA GLN A 192 -7.80 2.05 -19.98
C GLN A 192 -6.75 0.95 -19.89
N ILE A 193 -7.18 -0.28 -20.13
CA ILE A 193 -6.30 -1.43 -20.34
C ILE A 193 -5.98 -1.46 -21.83
N PRO A 194 -4.72 -1.19 -22.24
CA PRO A 194 -4.41 -1.09 -23.64
C PRO A 194 -4.37 -2.46 -24.33
N SER A 195 -4.73 -2.48 -25.59
CA SER A 195 -4.55 -3.58 -26.53
C SER A 195 -3.36 -3.33 -27.44
N GLY A 196 -2.95 -4.30 -28.22
CA GLY A 196 -1.87 -4.11 -29.20
C GLY A 196 -2.14 -3.04 -30.28
N LEU A 197 -3.40 -2.61 -30.47
CA LEU A 197 -3.77 -1.57 -31.43
C LEU A 197 -3.73 -0.16 -30.86
N ASP A 198 -3.68 -0.04 -29.53
CA ASP A 198 -3.61 1.24 -28.86
C ASP A 198 -2.20 1.84 -28.94
N THR A 199 -2.15 3.16 -28.86
CA THR A 199 -0.92 3.95 -28.93
C THR A 199 -0.69 4.66 -27.60
N ILE A 200 0.57 4.94 -27.28
CA ILE A 200 0.98 5.86 -26.22
C ILE A 200 1.06 7.25 -26.85
N GLU A 201 0.42 8.24 -26.22
CA GLU A 201 0.39 9.62 -26.70
C GLU A 201 1.02 10.58 -25.67
N VAL A 202 1.41 11.76 -26.13
CA VAL A 202 1.84 12.83 -25.23
C VAL A 202 0.68 13.26 -24.34
N GLY A 203 0.93 13.39 -23.05
CA GLY A 203 -0.07 13.68 -22.02
C GLY A 203 -0.63 12.42 -21.33
N ASP A 204 -0.21 11.22 -21.74
CA ASP A 204 -0.58 9.99 -21.05
C ASP A 204 0.26 9.76 -19.80
N THR A 205 -0.34 9.12 -18.82
CA THR A 205 0.40 8.42 -17.76
C THR A 205 0.31 6.92 -18.04
N VAL A 206 1.45 6.25 -18.16
CA VAL A 206 1.55 4.85 -18.60
C VAL A 206 2.15 4.00 -17.50
N MET A 207 1.43 2.96 -17.08
CA MET A 207 1.93 1.99 -16.11
C MET A 207 2.52 0.76 -16.82
N ILE A 208 3.77 0.50 -16.52
CA ILE A 208 4.55 -0.64 -17.02
C ILE A 208 4.81 -1.61 -15.88
N VAL A 209 4.55 -2.88 -16.09
CA VAL A 209 4.99 -3.96 -15.17
C VAL A 209 6.08 -4.77 -15.84
N THR A 210 7.21 -4.95 -15.16
CA THR A 210 8.39 -5.60 -15.73
C THR A 210 9.23 -6.28 -14.66
N THR A 211 10.00 -7.30 -15.08
CA THR A 211 11.06 -7.91 -14.24
C THR A 211 12.41 -7.22 -14.43
N HIS A 212 12.51 -6.30 -15.41
CA HIS A 212 13.71 -5.49 -15.57
C HIS A 212 13.78 -4.40 -14.52
N THR A 213 14.97 -4.15 -14.00
CA THR A 213 15.25 -3.07 -13.05
C THR A 213 15.96 -1.91 -13.74
N GLY A 214 15.71 -0.69 -13.24
CA GLY A 214 16.45 0.49 -13.70
C GLY A 214 15.98 1.06 -15.03
N LEU A 215 14.70 0.89 -15.41
CA LEU A 215 14.10 1.67 -16.46
C LEU A 215 13.94 3.11 -15.94
N ASP A 216 14.57 4.06 -16.58
CA ASP A 216 14.57 5.47 -16.15
C ASP A 216 13.68 6.34 -17.06
N ASN A 217 13.38 5.87 -18.28
CA ASN A 217 12.54 6.59 -19.23
C ASN A 217 11.57 5.62 -19.92
N ILE A 218 10.43 6.16 -20.40
CA ILE A 218 9.46 5.37 -21.17
C ILE A 218 10.08 4.73 -22.42
N GLN A 219 11.09 5.34 -23.02
CA GLN A 219 11.80 4.79 -24.18
C GLN A 219 12.59 3.52 -23.86
N ASP A 220 12.95 3.31 -22.60
CA ASP A 220 13.71 2.13 -22.16
C ASP A 220 12.92 0.82 -22.27
N ILE A 221 11.60 0.92 -22.55
CA ILE A 221 10.76 -0.27 -22.80
C ILE A 221 11.08 -0.97 -24.12
N ILE A 222 11.74 -0.28 -25.05
CA ILE A 222 12.10 -0.84 -26.36
C ILE A 222 13.38 -1.69 -26.23
N ARG A 223 13.44 -2.75 -27.00
CA ARG A 223 14.68 -3.53 -27.16
C ARG A 223 15.74 -2.66 -27.84
N SER A 224 16.90 -2.56 -27.23
CA SER A 224 18.12 -1.99 -27.84
C SER A 224 18.73 -2.96 -28.85
#